data_f31f30a83371d40dc5f8a827106f9e6a
#
_entry.id   f31f30a83371d40dc5f8a827106f9e6a
#
_cell.length_a   1.000
_cell.length_b   1.000
_cell.length_c   1.000
_cell.angle_alpha   90.00
_cell.angle_beta   90.00
_cell.angle_gamma   90.00
#
_symmetry.space_group_name_H-M   'P 1'
#
loop_
_entity.id
_entity.type
_entity.pdbx_description
1 polymer ?
#
loop_
_entity_poly.entity_id
_entity_poly.type
_entity_poly.pdbx_seq_one_letter_code
_entity_poly.pdbx_strand_id
1 'polypeptide(L)'
;MESRSEVENLDEDGYTQLDFHSQGITGRPVIVKKVTWATSPRWRPIAVTLGILCLLILVIAVVLGTMGAFSSSCPPNWIIHKNNCYLFSTSLASWNRSKRQCSQLHSNLLKIDSAEELDFIVRQMSSRPDNSFWIGLSRQQTEGPWLWEDGSVFSSNLFQIRSTEAQENSSHNCVWIHLSIIYDQLCSVPSDSICEKKLSIK
;
A
#
# COMPACT_ATOMS: atom_id res chain seq x y z
N MET A 1 -72.46 17.46 -26.28
CA MET A 1 -71.90 18.04 -25.08
C MET A 1 -70.40 18.02 -25.28
N GLU A 2 -69.88 19.13 -25.72
CA GLU A 2 -68.53 19.32 -26.14
C GLU A 2 -67.80 20.03 -24.99
N SER A 3 -66.82 19.34 -24.40
CA SER A 3 -65.97 19.90 -23.40
C SER A 3 -64.72 20.46 -24.10
N ARG A 4 -64.66 21.78 -24.16
CA ARG A 4 -63.56 22.55 -24.74
C ARG A 4 -62.50 22.73 -23.68
N SER A 5 -61.33 22.11 -23.93
CA SER A 5 -60.14 22.30 -23.12
C SER A 5 -59.53 23.68 -23.40
N GLU A 6 -59.44 24.50 -22.39
CA GLU A 6 -58.67 25.76 -22.40
C GLU A 6 -57.17 25.44 -22.35
N VAL A 7 -56.44 26.03 -23.27
CA VAL A 7 -54.98 25.98 -23.32
C VAL A 7 -54.45 27.06 -22.40
N GLU A 8 -53.89 26.69 -21.30
CA GLU A 8 -53.14 27.58 -20.41
C GLU A 8 -51.88 28.11 -21.12
N ASN A 9 -51.77 29.41 -21.27
CA ASN A 9 -50.55 30.09 -21.65
C ASN A 9 -49.60 30.15 -20.45
N LEU A 10 -48.59 29.33 -20.47
CA LEU A 10 -47.46 29.45 -19.56
C LEU A 10 -46.41 30.34 -20.22
N ASP A 11 -45.82 31.26 -19.41
CA ASP A 11 -44.62 31.99 -19.79
C ASP A 11 -43.36 31.11 -19.65
N GLU A 12 -42.25 31.61 -20.14
CA GLU A 12 -40.97 30.85 -20.19
C GLU A 12 -40.42 30.45 -18.79
N ASP A 13 -40.98 31.01 -17.72
CA ASP A 13 -40.59 30.75 -16.31
C ASP A 13 -41.61 29.81 -15.59
N GLY A 14 -42.66 29.33 -16.28
CA GLY A 14 -43.57 28.30 -15.74
C GLY A 14 -44.64 28.81 -14.76
N TYR A 15 -44.94 30.11 -14.76
CA TYR A 15 -45.97 30.69 -13.90
C TYR A 15 -47.22 31.06 -14.68
N THR A 16 -48.40 30.74 -14.13
CA THR A 16 -49.70 31.15 -14.68
C THR A 16 -49.97 32.61 -14.40
N GLN A 17 -50.21 33.38 -15.46
CA GLN A 17 -50.59 34.78 -15.36
C GLN A 17 -52.11 34.87 -15.07
N LEU A 18 -52.45 35.37 -13.87
CA LEU A 18 -53.86 35.64 -13.50
C LEU A 18 -54.24 37.04 -13.95
N ASP A 19 -55.03 37.12 -15.06
CA ASP A 19 -55.65 38.37 -15.48
C ASP A 19 -56.92 38.63 -14.69
N PHE A 20 -56.89 39.65 -13.82
CA PHE A 20 -58.04 40.13 -13.12
C PHE A 20 -58.74 41.22 -13.93
N HIS A 21 -59.84 40.88 -14.57
CA HIS A 21 -60.76 41.85 -15.16
C HIS A 21 -61.51 42.58 -14.04
N SER A 22 -61.12 43.82 -13.76
CA SER A 22 -61.81 44.68 -12.77
C SER A 22 -63.03 45.37 -13.42
N GLN A 23 -64.19 44.86 -13.11
CA GLN A 23 -65.41 45.69 -13.23
C GLN A 23 -65.46 46.73 -12.10
N GLY A 24 -65.57 48.01 -12.49
CA GLY A 24 -65.49 49.12 -11.62
C GLY A 24 -66.59 49.18 -10.55
N ILE A 25 -66.17 49.40 -9.31
CA ILE A 25 -66.99 50.00 -8.23
C ILE A 25 -66.09 50.98 -7.50
N THR A 26 -66.60 52.16 -7.41
CA THR A 26 -66.10 53.38 -6.79
C THR A 26 -65.57 53.16 -5.37
N GLY A 27 -64.39 53.71 -5.08
CA GLY A 27 -64.07 54.32 -3.80
C GLY A 27 -63.25 53.51 -2.82
N ARG A 28 -61.98 53.74 -2.80
CA ARG A 28 -61.00 53.98 -1.73
C ARG A 28 -59.58 53.63 -2.23
N PRO A 29 -58.58 54.46 -2.02
CA PRO A 29 -57.23 54.11 -2.37
C PRO A 29 -56.73 52.97 -1.44
N VAL A 30 -56.54 51.82 -1.96
CA VAL A 30 -55.87 50.70 -1.27
C VAL A 30 -54.40 51.06 -1.25
N ILE A 31 -53.85 51.39 -0.09
CA ILE A 31 -52.44 51.56 0.13
C ILE A 31 -51.82 50.15 0.00
N VAL A 32 -51.29 49.87 -1.15
CA VAL A 32 -50.45 48.69 -1.31
C VAL A 32 -49.18 48.89 -0.51
N LYS A 33 -49.15 48.35 0.70
CA LYS A 33 -47.91 48.24 1.46
C LYS A 33 -46.99 47.31 0.68
N LYS A 34 -45.99 47.91 0.01
CA LYS A 34 -44.88 47.17 -0.56
C LYS A 34 -44.21 46.38 0.56
N VAL A 35 -44.45 45.07 0.63
CA VAL A 35 -43.76 44.20 1.57
C VAL A 35 -42.31 44.12 1.11
N THR A 36 -41.51 45.05 1.61
CA THR A 36 -40.05 44.90 1.51
C THR A 36 -39.66 43.79 2.46
N TRP A 37 -39.26 42.67 1.91
CA TRP A 37 -38.60 41.60 2.65
C TRP A 37 -37.32 42.20 3.21
N ALA A 38 -37.38 42.66 4.48
CA ALA A 38 -36.19 43.03 5.19
C ALA A 38 -35.34 41.80 5.39
N THR A 39 -34.38 41.59 4.48
CA THR A 39 -33.32 40.61 4.66
C THR A 39 -32.58 40.99 5.93
N SER A 40 -32.87 40.26 7.02
CA SER A 40 -32.22 40.53 8.31
C SER A 40 -30.70 40.37 8.12
N PRO A 41 -29.90 41.36 8.52
CA PRO A 41 -28.46 41.34 8.28
C PRO A 41 -27.72 40.22 9.02
N ARG A 42 -28.42 39.38 9.78
CA ARG A 42 -27.86 38.32 10.62
C ARG A 42 -27.54 37.01 9.86
N TRP A 43 -28.15 36.76 8.70
CA TRP A 43 -27.84 35.52 7.93
C TRP A 43 -26.52 35.59 7.17
N ARG A 44 -26.05 36.79 6.83
CA ARG A 44 -24.76 36.98 6.16
C ARG A 44 -23.57 36.42 6.97
N PRO A 45 -23.40 36.74 8.27
CA PRO A 45 -22.31 36.15 9.05
C PRO A 45 -22.47 34.63 9.21
N ILE A 46 -23.70 34.12 9.31
CA ILE A 46 -23.96 32.69 9.41
C ILE A 46 -23.56 31.98 8.10
N ALA A 47 -23.93 32.53 6.94
CA ALA A 47 -23.54 31.97 5.66
C ALA A 47 -22.01 31.98 5.45
N VAL A 48 -21.33 33.05 5.87
CA VAL A 48 -19.86 33.16 5.80
C VAL A 48 -19.20 32.16 6.72
N THR A 49 -19.66 32.01 7.96
CA THR A 49 -19.08 31.02 8.91
C THR A 49 -19.27 29.57 8.45
N LEU A 50 -20.47 29.25 7.93
CA LEU A 50 -20.73 27.93 7.34
C LEU A 50 -19.86 27.68 6.11
N GLY A 51 -19.68 28.68 5.25
CA GLY A 51 -18.79 28.57 4.08
C GLY A 51 -17.33 28.30 4.47
N ILE A 52 -16.81 29.01 5.46
CA ILE A 52 -15.45 28.78 5.99
C ILE A 52 -15.33 27.36 6.60
N LEU A 53 -16.35 26.96 7.38
CA LEU A 53 -16.34 25.62 7.99
C LEU A 53 -16.35 24.51 6.92
N CYS A 54 -17.16 24.64 5.87
CA CYS A 54 -17.16 23.70 4.74
C CYS A 54 -15.80 23.64 4.03
N LEU A 55 -15.15 24.78 3.79
CA LEU A 55 -13.82 24.83 3.20
C LEU A 55 -12.78 24.14 4.09
N LEU A 56 -12.81 24.37 5.40
CA LEU A 56 -11.92 23.69 6.34
C LEU A 56 -12.12 22.18 6.32
N ILE A 57 -13.36 21.70 6.33
CA ILE A 57 -13.67 20.28 6.25
C ILE A 57 -13.18 19.68 4.92
N LEU A 58 -13.36 20.37 3.80
CA LEU A 58 -12.87 19.94 2.50
C LEU A 58 -11.33 19.85 2.48
N VAL A 59 -10.63 20.84 3.01
CA VAL A 59 -9.16 20.81 3.11
C VAL A 59 -8.72 19.64 3.97
N ILE A 60 -9.33 19.44 5.13
CA ILE A 60 -9.01 18.29 6.01
C ILE A 60 -9.30 16.97 5.30
N ALA A 61 -10.42 16.85 4.60
CA ALA A 61 -10.76 15.63 3.85
C ALA A 61 -9.76 15.32 2.72
N VAL A 62 -9.32 16.36 2.00
CA VAL A 62 -8.28 16.22 0.96
C VAL A 62 -6.95 15.81 1.59
N VAL A 63 -6.52 16.45 2.68
CA VAL A 63 -5.26 16.13 3.37
C VAL A 63 -5.30 14.70 3.92
N LEU A 64 -6.39 14.30 4.58
CA LEU A 64 -6.55 12.94 5.09
C LEU A 64 -6.64 11.91 3.97
N GLY A 65 -7.32 12.23 2.87
CA GLY A 65 -7.41 11.38 1.67
C GLY A 65 -6.05 11.17 0.98
N THR A 66 -5.22 12.21 0.92
CA THR A 66 -3.86 12.10 0.36
C THR A 66 -2.90 11.37 1.29
N MET A 67 -3.02 11.56 2.62
CA MET A 67 -2.21 10.82 3.59
C MET A 67 -2.55 9.33 3.68
N GLY A 68 -3.81 8.93 3.43
CA GLY A 68 -4.23 7.53 3.37
C GLY A 68 -3.72 6.75 2.15
N ALA A 69 -3.16 7.42 1.15
CA ALA A 69 -2.65 6.80 -0.07
C ALA A 69 -1.20 6.28 0.03
N PHE A 70 -0.48 6.53 1.15
CA PHE A 70 0.85 5.94 1.39
C PHE A 70 0.70 4.52 1.95
N SER A 71 0.17 3.61 1.14
CA SER A 71 0.15 2.19 1.49
C SER A 71 1.53 1.59 1.24
N SER A 72 2.26 1.34 2.31
CA SER A 72 3.46 0.51 2.25
C SER A 72 3.04 -0.93 1.97
N SER A 73 3.30 -1.43 0.77
CA SER A 73 2.93 -2.79 0.41
C SER A 73 4.06 -3.53 -0.28
N CYS A 74 4.17 -4.81 0.03
CA CYS A 74 5.02 -5.73 -0.73
C CYS A 74 4.35 -6.10 -2.06
N PRO A 75 5.11 -6.50 -3.08
CA PRO A 75 4.55 -7.06 -4.30
C PRO A 75 3.68 -8.30 -4.03
N PRO A 76 2.83 -8.71 -4.96
CA PRO A 76 2.07 -9.96 -4.84
C PRO A 76 2.99 -11.15 -4.54
N ASN A 77 2.53 -12.05 -3.68
CA ASN A 77 3.24 -13.25 -3.21
C ASN A 77 4.48 -13.01 -2.34
N TRP A 78 4.75 -11.74 -1.96
CA TRP A 78 5.77 -11.42 -0.97
C TRP A 78 5.14 -11.31 0.40
N ILE A 79 5.85 -11.76 1.43
CA ILE A 79 5.41 -11.67 2.83
C ILE A 79 6.04 -10.44 3.46
N ILE A 80 5.21 -9.61 4.08
CA ILE A 80 5.67 -8.43 4.82
C ILE A 80 6.08 -8.84 6.24
N HIS A 81 7.26 -8.41 6.65
CA HIS A 81 7.66 -8.44 8.05
C HIS A 81 8.44 -7.19 8.38
N LYS A 82 7.96 -6.40 9.36
CA LYS A 82 8.51 -5.08 9.67
C LYS A 82 8.62 -4.19 8.42
N ASN A 83 9.83 -3.76 8.10
CA ASN A 83 10.12 -2.86 6.98
C ASN A 83 10.67 -3.59 5.74
N ASN A 84 10.56 -4.91 5.69
CA ASN A 84 11.08 -5.74 4.61
C ASN A 84 9.97 -6.62 4.00
N CYS A 85 10.19 -6.99 2.75
CA CYS A 85 9.39 -7.92 1.98
C CYS A 85 10.23 -9.15 1.66
N TYR A 86 9.68 -10.34 1.86
CA TYR A 86 10.35 -11.62 1.67
C TYR A 86 9.61 -12.48 0.67
N LEU A 87 10.33 -13.06 -0.26
CA LEU A 87 9.82 -14.04 -1.23
C LEU A 87 10.50 -15.38 -1.01
N PHE A 88 9.73 -16.40 -0.66
CA PHE A 88 10.17 -17.80 -0.61
C PHE A 88 9.99 -18.40 -2.01
N SER A 89 11.04 -18.35 -2.81
CA SER A 89 11.03 -18.88 -4.18
C SER A 89 11.12 -20.41 -4.15
N THR A 90 10.27 -21.06 -4.92
CA THR A 90 10.26 -22.52 -5.10
C THR A 90 10.95 -22.95 -6.40
N SER A 91 11.80 -22.11 -6.95
CA SER A 91 12.56 -22.37 -8.16
C SER A 91 13.91 -22.98 -7.80
N LEU A 92 14.03 -24.29 -7.92
CA LEU A 92 15.29 -25.00 -7.67
C LEU A 92 16.41 -24.47 -8.58
N ALA A 93 17.40 -23.85 -7.98
CA ALA A 93 18.51 -23.21 -8.67
C ALA A 93 19.80 -23.23 -7.84
N SER A 94 20.95 -23.13 -8.50
CA SER A 94 22.22 -22.89 -7.83
C SER A 94 22.24 -21.54 -7.14
N TRP A 95 23.11 -21.36 -6.13
CA TRP A 95 23.21 -20.11 -5.39
C TRP A 95 23.38 -18.88 -6.32
N ASN A 96 24.30 -18.95 -7.28
CA ASN A 96 24.53 -17.87 -8.24
C ASN A 96 23.30 -17.56 -9.11
N ARG A 97 22.52 -18.58 -9.47
CA ARG A 97 21.29 -18.38 -10.24
C ARG A 97 20.20 -17.77 -9.37
N SER A 98 20.05 -18.23 -8.13
CA SER A 98 19.12 -17.67 -7.14
C SER A 98 19.41 -16.19 -6.87
N LYS A 99 20.70 -15.84 -6.69
CA LYS A 99 21.14 -14.45 -6.56
C LYS A 99 20.68 -13.59 -7.75
N ARG A 100 20.91 -14.08 -9.00
CA ARG A 100 20.44 -13.36 -10.19
C ARG A 100 18.91 -13.25 -10.26
N GLN A 101 18.19 -14.29 -9.87
CA GLN A 101 16.72 -14.26 -9.84
C GLN A 101 16.20 -13.21 -8.85
N CYS A 102 16.74 -13.13 -7.63
CA CYS A 102 16.40 -12.08 -6.69
C CYS A 102 16.73 -10.68 -7.24
N SER A 103 17.91 -10.51 -7.85
CA SER A 103 18.33 -9.25 -8.46
C SER A 103 17.37 -8.78 -9.57
N GLN A 104 16.83 -9.69 -10.39
CA GLN A 104 15.80 -9.37 -11.39
C GLN A 104 14.49 -8.87 -10.79
N LEU A 105 14.22 -9.21 -9.51
CA LEU A 105 13.07 -8.74 -8.75
C LEU A 105 13.38 -7.46 -7.93
N HIS A 106 14.51 -6.79 -8.22
CA HIS A 106 15.01 -5.65 -7.44
C HIS A 106 15.10 -5.97 -5.94
N SER A 107 15.68 -7.12 -5.64
CA SER A 107 15.90 -7.68 -4.30
C SER A 107 17.25 -8.37 -4.22
N ASN A 108 17.66 -8.77 -3.02
CA ASN A 108 18.83 -9.59 -2.79
C ASN A 108 18.42 -10.94 -2.20
N LEU A 109 19.32 -11.91 -2.15
CA LEU A 109 19.12 -13.06 -1.27
C LEU A 109 19.06 -12.57 0.19
N LEU A 110 18.31 -13.29 1.02
CA LEU A 110 18.10 -12.97 2.43
C LEU A 110 19.42 -12.68 3.16
N LYS A 111 19.46 -11.53 3.85
CA LYS A 111 20.46 -11.22 4.86
C LYS A 111 19.79 -11.20 6.23
N ILE A 112 20.26 -12.03 7.14
CA ILE A 112 19.69 -12.12 8.49
C ILE A 112 20.37 -11.08 9.38
N ASP A 113 19.66 -10.01 9.72
CA ASP A 113 20.17 -8.89 10.50
C ASP A 113 19.80 -8.97 12.00
N SER A 114 18.87 -9.85 12.38
CA SER A 114 18.41 -9.97 13.77
C SER A 114 17.88 -11.38 14.12
N ALA A 115 17.91 -11.72 15.41
CA ALA A 115 17.34 -12.96 15.92
C ALA A 115 15.80 -13.03 15.66
N GLU A 116 15.12 -11.91 15.77
CA GLU A 116 13.67 -11.85 15.48
C GLU A 116 13.35 -12.13 14.01
N GLU A 117 14.20 -11.66 13.11
CA GLU A 117 14.09 -11.95 11.68
C GLU A 117 14.34 -13.43 11.39
N LEU A 118 15.40 -14.01 11.99
CA LEU A 118 15.65 -15.44 11.90
C LEU A 118 14.46 -16.28 12.38
N ASP A 119 13.88 -15.92 13.51
CA ASP A 119 12.66 -16.55 14.04
C ASP A 119 11.47 -16.45 13.07
N PHE A 120 11.28 -15.29 12.46
CA PHE A 120 10.24 -15.11 11.45
C PHE A 120 10.48 -16.04 10.24
N ILE A 121 11.70 -16.08 9.70
CA ILE A 121 12.07 -16.92 8.57
C ILE A 121 11.82 -18.41 8.88
N VAL A 122 12.28 -18.88 10.05
CA VAL A 122 12.09 -20.26 10.50
C VAL A 122 10.60 -20.61 10.58
N ARG A 123 9.77 -19.72 11.13
CA ARG A 123 8.31 -19.92 11.17
C ARG A 123 7.69 -20.02 9.77
N GLN A 124 8.14 -19.22 8.81
CA GLN A 124 7.65 -19.31 7.43
C GLN A 124 8.06 -20.62 6.74
N MET A 125 9.25 -21.12 7.06
CA MET A 125 9.77 -22.38 6.51
C MET A 125 9.07 -23.61 7.10
N SER A 126 8.47 -23.53 8.28
CA SER A 126 7.84 -24.67 8.97
C SER A 126 6.71 -25.33 8.15
N SER A 127 6.11 -24.61 7.21
CA SER A 127 5.13 -25.16 6.26
C SER A 127 5.76 -25.96 5.10
N ARG A 128 7.09 -25.99 5.01
CA ARG A 128 7.89 -26.62 3.93
C ARG A 128 9.11 -27.34 4.51
N PRO A 129 8.92 -28.34 5.37
CA PRO A 129 10.00 -28.93 6.17
C PRO A 129 11.08 -29.62 5.33
N ASP A 130 10.73 -30.08 4.13
CA ASP A 130 11.66 -30.79 3.26
C ASP A 130 12.53 -29.88 2.39
N ASN A 131 12.26 -28.56 2.40
CA ASN A 131 12.96 -27.62 1.54
C ASN A 131 14.15 -26.97 2.26
N SER A 132 15.22 -26.80 1.50
CA SER A 132 16.35 -25.94 1.87
C SER A 132 16.27 -24.65 1.08
N PHE A 133 16.74 -23.55 1.64
CA PHE A 133 16.65 -22.24 1.02
C PHE A 133 17.99 -21.52 1.04
N TRP A 134 18.49 -21.15 -0.15
CA TRP A 134 19.66 -20.30 -0.29
C TRP A 134 19.43 -18.95 0.38
N ILE A 135 20.44 -18.48 1.12
CA ILE A 135 20.51 -17.14 1.70
C ILE A 135 21.71 -16.37 1.15
N GLY A 136 21.77 -15.06 1.39
CA GLY A 136 22.76 -14.17 0.79
C GLY A 136 24.19 -14.26 1.35
N LEU A 137 24.56 -15.38 1.93
CA LEU A 137 25.85 -15.59 2.58
C LEU A 137 26.72 -16.54 1.75
N SER A 138 27.93 -16.10 1.44
CA SER A 138 28.91 -16.91 0.68
C SER A 138 30.34 -16.52 1.02
N ARG A 139 31.30 -17.33 0.60
CA ARG A 139 32.74 -17.02 0.66
C ARG A 139 33.41 -17.33 -0.68
N GLN A 140 34.49 -16.65 -0.98
CA GLN A 140 35.22 -16.84 -2.22
C GLN A 140 36.17 -18.05 -2.19
N GLN A 141 36.73 -18.32 -1.01
CA GLN A 141 37.66 -19.40 -0.75
C GLN A 141 37.26 -20.14 0.51
N THR A 142 37.53 -21.43 0.61
CA THR A 142 37.14 -22.28 1.75
C THR A 142 37.63 -21.78 3.10
N GLU A 143 38.79 -21.17 3.16
CA GLU A 143 39.33 -20.57 4.37
C GLU A 143 39.06 -19.06 4.46
N GLY A 144 38.29 -18.49 3.52
CA GLY A 144 37.97 -17.06 3.51
C GLY A 144 36.83 -16.68 4.46
N PRO A 145 36.68 -15.37 4.74
CA PRO A 145 35.58 -14.90 5.56
C PRO A 145 34.25 -15.09 4.85
N TRP A 146 33.21 -15.37 5.61
CA TRP A 146 31.84 -15.37 5.14
C TRP A 146 31.37 -13.93 4.93
N LEU A 147 30.86 -13.66 3.73
CA LEU A 147 30.37 -12.34 3.31
C LEU A 147 28.92 -12.40 2.87
N TRP A 148 28.15 -11.43 3.31
CA TRP A 148 26.82 -11.15 2.77
C TRP A 148 26.93 -10.54 1.37
N GLU A 149 25.83 -10.56 0.59
CA GLU A 149 25.82 -9.99 -0.76
C GLU A 149 26.19 -8.50 -0.81
N ASP A 150 25.94 -7.75 0.26
CA ASP A 150 26.31 -6.35 0.39
C ASP A 150 27.79 -6.11 0.72
N GLY A 151 28.58 -7.20 0.81
CA GLY A 151 30.00 -7.17 1.16
C GLY A 151 30.30 -7.11 2.65
N SER A 152 29.29 -7.01 3.52
CA SER A 152 29.50 -7.01 4.96
C SER A 152 29.95 -8.38 5.45
N VAL A 153 30.87 -8.38 6.44
CA VAL A 153 31.37 -9.63 7.04
C VAL A 153 30.31 -10.23 7.96
N PHE A 154 30.13 -11.53 7.87
CA PHE A 154 29.27 -12.30 8.77
C PHE A 154 29.80 -12.27 10.19
N SER A 155 28.91 -12.06 11.15
CA SER A 155 29.19 -12.17 12.58
C SER A 155 28.43 -13.35 13.19
N SER A 156 29.11 -14.23 13.90
CA SER A 156 28.53 -15.43 14.52
C SER A 156 27.64 -15.18 15.73
N ASN A 157 27.31 -13.91 16.01
CA ASN A 157 26.53 -13.54 17.21
C ASN A 157 25.04 -13.97 17.10
N LEU A 158 24.52 -14.11 15.88
CA LEU A 158 23.09 -14.44 15.65
C LEU A 158 22.88 -15.93 15.45
N PHE A 159 23.77 -16.59 14.75
CA PHE A 159 23.71 -18.04 14.45
C PHE A 159 25.11 -18.56 14.12
N GLN A 160 25.23 -19.88 14.09
CA GLN A 160 26.44 -20.54 13.64
C GLN A 160 26.18 -21.32 12.35
N ILE A 161 27.15 -21.31 11.44
CA ILE A 161 27.12 -22.10 10.23
C ILE A 161 27.64 -23.49 10.58
N ARG A 162 26.83 -24.53 10.36
CA ARG A 162 27.29 -25.92 10.51
C ARG A 162 27.94 -26.35 9.22
N SER A 163 29.16 -26.82 9.31
CA SER A 163 29.84 -27.45 8.18
C SER A 163 29.22 -28.83 7.92
N THR A 164 28.78 -29.04 6.70
CA THR A 164 28.52 -30.40 6.22
C THR A 164 29.84 -31.09 5.99
N GLU A 165 29.99 -32.35 6.43
CA GLU A 165 31.23 -33.11 6.20
C GLU A 165 31.55 -33.15 4.69
N ALA A 166 32.52 -32.32 4.31
CA ALA A 166 32.94 -32.22 2.92
C ALA A 166 33.83 -33.42 2.57
N GLN A 167 33.54 -34.07 1.45
CA GLN A 167 34.57 -34.90 0.78
C GLN A 167 35.81 -34.06 0.52
N GLU A 168 36.99 -34.63 0.73
CA GLU A 168 38.33 -34.00 0.72
C GLU A 168 38.67 -33.13 -0.50
N ASN A 169 37.82 -32.63 -1.29
CA ASN A 169 38.07 -31.70 -2.41
C ASN A 169 36.86 -30.86 -2.80
N SER A 170 35.83 -30.77 -1.95
CA SER A 170 34.63 -29.96 -2.25
C SER A 170 34.62 -28.67 -1.47
N SER A 171 34.49 -27.57 -2.17
CA SER A 171 34.41 -26.21 -1.58
C SER A 171 32.98 -25.82 -1.26
N HIS A 172 32.56 -25.99 -0.01
CA HIS A 172 31.27 -25.53 0.49
C HIS A 172 31.34 -24.02 0.78
N ASN A 173 31.10 -23.22 -0.24
CA ASN A 173 31.29 -21.76 -0.21
C ASN A 173 29.99 -20.95 -0.24
N CYS A 174 28.83 -21.60 -0.19
CA CYS A 174 27.53 -20.98 -0.16
C CYS A 174 26.71 -21.50 1.03
N VAL A 175 25.74 -20.74 1.48
CA VAL A 175 25.00 -21.06 2.70
C VAL A 175 23.50 -21.16 2.41
N TRP A 176 22.90 -22.21 2.94
CA TRP A 176 21.47 -22.39 2.97
C TRP A 176 20.94 -22.58 4.38
N ILE A 177 19.65 -22.39 4.53
CA ILE A 177 18.91 -22.73 5.75
C ILE A 177 17.98 -23.91 5.47
N HIS A 178 18.00 -24.93 6.33
CA HIS A 178 17.12 -26.07 6.30
C HIS A 178 16.52 -26.28 7.69
N LEU A 179 15.19 -26.31 7.80
CA LEU A 179 14.48 -26.24 9.06
C LEU A 179 14.88 -24.99 9.85
N SER A 180 15.60 -25.13 10.94
CA SER A 180 16.15 -24.01 11.75
C SER A 180 17.67 -23.99 11.77
N ILE A 181 18.33 -24.82 10.94
CA ILE A 181 19.78 -25.00 10.95
C ILE A 181 20.36 -24.40 9.66
N ILE A 182 21.46 -23.70 9.83
CA ILE A 182 22.17 -23.04 8.73
C ILE A 182 23.43 -23.82 8.42
N TYR A 183 23.58 -24.24 7.17
CA TYR A 183 24.68 -25.07 6.72
C TYR A 183 25.46 -24.42 5.57
N ASP A 184 26.74 -24.71 5.50
CA ASP A 184 27.50 -24.52 4.27
C ASP A 184 27.18 -25.61 3.24
N GLN A 185 27.29 -25.26 1.95
CA GLN A 185 26.99 -26.19 0.86
C GLN A 185 27.70 -25.79 -0.43
N LEU A 186 27.82 -26.75 -1.34
CA LEU A 186 28.28 -26.50 -2.71
C LEU A 186 27.34 -25.52 -3.42
N CYS A 187 27.90 -24.44 -3.94
CA CYS A 187 27.09 -23.39 -4.59
C CYS A 187 26.32 -23.86 -5.84
N SER A 188 26.70 -25.04 -6.39
CA SER A 188 26.08 -25.64 -7.57
C SER A 188 24.82 -26.46 -7.26
N VAL A 189 24.57 -26.84 -6.01
CA VAL A 189 23.41 -27.63 -5.61
C VAL A 189 22.11 -26.88 -5.91
N PRO A 190 21.14 -27.51 -6.58
CA PRO A 190 19.83 -26.87 -6.76
C PRO A 190 19.07 -26.82 -5.44
N SER A 191 18.60 -25.64 -5.08
CA SER A 191 17.77 -25.41 -3.90
C SER A 191 16.79 -24.27 -4.14
N ASP A 192 15.77 -24.16 -3.32
CA ASP A 192 14.92 -22.98 -3.22
C ASP A 192 15.74 -21.78 -2.73
N SER A 193 15.14 -20.60 -2.67
CA SER A 193 15.84 -19.41 -2.20
C SER A 193 14.89 -18.43 -1.50
N ILE A 194 15.43 -17.59 -0.64
CA ILE A 194 14.68 -16.50 -0.01
C ILE A 194 15.25 -15.19 -0.55
N CYS A 195 14.39 -14.41 -1.22
CA CYS A 195 14.71 -13.04 -1.61
C CYS A 195 14.16 -12.04 -0.60
N GLU A 196 14.90 -10.96 -0.38
CA GLU A 196 14.56 -9.88 0.53
C GLU A 196 14.70 -8.53 -0.15
N LYS A 197 13.81 -7.59 0.16
CA LYS A 197 13.93 -6.18 -0.20
C LYS A 197 13.24 -5.28 0.81
N LYS A 198 13.69 -4.04 0.90
CA LYS A 198 13.04 -3.01 1.71
C LYS A 198 11.63 -2.75 1.22
N LEU A 199 10.73 -2.53 2.18
CA LEU A 199 9.38 -2.07 1.92
C LEU A 199 9.45 -0.68 1.27
N SER A 200 8.91 -0.56 0.04
CA SER A 200 8.82 0.74 -0.60
C SER A 200 7.54 1.47 -0.16
N ILE A 201 7.71 2.68 0.33
CA ILE A 201 6.61 3.61 0.56
C ILE A 201 6.30 4.24 -0.81
N LYS A 202 5.13 3.94 -1.36
CA LYS A 202 4.62 4.59 -2.57
C LYS A 202 3.71 5.74 -2.20
#